data_0a17e787cbc9c48b0180744e6771c4bf
#
_entry.id   0a17e787cbc9c48b0180744e6771c4bf
#
_cell.length_a   1.000
_cell.length_b   1.000
_cell.length_c   1.000
_cell.angle_alpha   90.00
_cell.angle_beta   90.00
_cell.angle_gamma   90.00
#
_symmetry.space_group_name_H-M   'P 1'
#
loop_
_entity.id
_entity.type
_entity.pdbx_description
1 polymer ?
#
loop_
_entity_poly.entity_id
_entity_poly.type
_entity_poly.pdbx_seq_one_letter_code
_entity_poly.pdbx_strand_id
1 'polypeptide(L)'
;MRTVRVLCIALAVALGCQMIAAQSLSYSRGQNASPAFEGWEENPDGTFSMLFGYMNRNWDEEIDVLVGPENGFSPGAADQGQPTHFLPRRNRFVFKVVVPKDFGTKELVWTLTTKGKTEKAYATLRTDSKVDDVVRASETGALGAGTSSPEVRSNKAPTVKIEGELKRTAKVGQPITVVALVTDDGIPKRRGLGGVGSGSGQQGRAAGRGAAAGRAGQADPNAPPRPLFNPPSRVTVGKVVGLHLSWFVYRGEGKVTFDPPQVKPWEDTRSGANSPWAPLWTPPPVPEDGRYAASVTFDEPGTYVLRALADDGALFGNQEMTVTVTP
;
A
#
# COMPACT_ATOMS: atom_id res chain seq x y z
N MET A 1 35.53 50.19 -0.60
CA MET A 1 34.08 50.04 -0.91
C MET A 1 33.76 48.89 -1.90
N ARG A 2 34.53 48.68 -2.98
CA ARG A 2 34.31 47.58 -3.95
C ARG A 2 34.49 46.16 -3.31
N THR A 3 35.55 45.99 -2.50
CA THR A 3 35.86 44.70 -1.85
C THR A 3 34.78 44.25 -0.84
N VAL A 4 34.23 45.20 -0.06
CA VAL A 4 33.13 44.90 0.90
C VAL A 4 31.85 44.43 0.17
N ARG A 5 31.52 45.09 -0.97
CA ARG A 5 30.35 44.70 -1.77
C ARG A 5 30.49 43.28 -2.36
N VAL A 6 31.68 42.94 -2.85
CA VAL A 6 31.93 41.59 -3.37
C VAL A 6 31.84 40.53 -2.27
N LEU A 7 32.35 40.82 -1.07
CA LEU A 7 32.26 39.93 0.07
C LEU A 7 30.81 39.70 0.55
N CYS A 8 30.00 40.76 0.58
CA CYS A 8 28.58 40.68 0.93
C CYS A 8 27.78 39.88 -0.11
N ILE A 9 28.06 40.00 -1.38
CA ILE A 9 27.41 39.23 -2.45
C ILE A 9 27.81 37.75 -2.36
N ALA A 10 29.09 37.45 -2.13
CA ALA A 10 29.57 36.08 -1.96
C ALA A 10 28.93 35.40 -0.73
N LEU A 11 28.78 36.13 0.40
CA LEU A 11 28.14 35.64 1.60
C LEU A 11 26.64 35.41 1.38
N ALA A 12 25.94 36.28 0.67
CA ALA A 12 24.53 36.13 0.32
C ALA A 12 24.28 34.95 -0.61
N VAL A 13 25.17 34.69 -1.56
CA VAL A 13 25.10 33.49 -2.45
C VAL A 13 25.39 32.21 -1.65
N ALA A 14 26.35 32.22 -0.74
CA ALA A 14 26.67 31.09 0.09
C ALA A 14 25.50 30.72 1.07
N LEU A 15 24.84 31.74 1.65
CA LEU A 15 23.64 31.56 2.48
C LEU A 15 22.41 31.13 1.65
N GLY A 16 22.28 31.62 0.42
CA GLY A 16 21.21 31.24 -0.49
C GLY A 16 21.31 29.77 -0.96
N CYS A 17 22.52 29.25 -1.13
CA CYS A 17 22.75 27.84 -1.51
C CYS A 17 22.38 26.86 -0.37
N GLN A 18 22.40 27.28 0.87
CA GLN A 18 21.97 26.41 2.00
C GLN A 18 20.44 26.28 2.10
N MET A 19 19.68 27.18 1.52
CA MET A 19 18.20 27.09 1.52
C MET A 19 17.64 26.12 0.48
N ILE A 20 18.45 25.63 -0.46
CA ILE A 20 18.02 24.69 -1.51
C ILE A 20 18.09 23.23 -1.04
N ALA A 21 18.70 22.96 0.12
CA ALA A 21 18.81 21.62 0.70
C ALA A 21 17.62 21.24 1.61
N ALA A 22 16.48 21.92 1.55
CA ALA A 22 15.22 21.44 2.10
C ALA A 22 14.61 20.39 1.14
N GLN A 23 15.42 19.42 0.71
CA GLN A 23 14.89 18.21 0.10
C GLN A 23 14.09 17.47 1.17
N SER A 24 12.91 17.04 0.82
CA SER A 24 12.11 16.17 1.69
C SER A 24 12.98 14.98 2.07
N LEU A 25 13.41 14.90 3.32
CA LEU A 25 14.21 13.78 3.83
C LEU A 25 13.36 12.52 3.68
N SER A 26 13.78 11.64 2.78
CA SER A 26 13.20 10.32 2.61
C SER A 26 13.96 9.38 3.52
N TYR A 27 13.29 8.81 4.50
CA TYR A 27 13.91 7.88 5.41
C TYR A 27 13.67 6.43 4.95
N SER A 28 14.75 5.70 4.72
CA SER A 28 14.66 4.28 4.44
C SER A 28 14.13 3.51 5.65
N ARG A 29 14.60 3.87 6.85
CA ARG A 29 14.31 3.20 8.13
C ARG A 29 14.25 4.19 9.30
N GLY A 30 13.78 3.71 10.46
CA GLY A 30 13.84 4.43 11.73
C GLY A 30 12.63 5.35 11.97
N GLN A 31 11.67 5.42 11.06
CA GLN A 31 10.47 6.22 11.23
C GLN A 31 9.33 5.43 11.85
N ASN A 32 8.39 6.14 12.46
CA ASN A 32 7.20 5.53 13.05
C ASN A 32 6.13 5.19 12.00
N ALA A 33 5.21 4.29 12.38
CA ALA A 33 3.93 4.09 11.70
C ALA A 33 2.82 4.85 12.41
N SER A 34 1.86 5.35 11.64
CA SER A 34 0.67 6.04 12.15
C SER A 34 -0.59 5.30 11.69
N PRO A 35 -1.55 5.03 12.58
CA PRO A 35 -2.84 4.49 12.22
C PRO A 35 -3.66 5.55 11.48
N ALA A 36 -4.64 5.14 10.68
CA ALA A 36 -5.54 6.03 9.99
C ALA A 36 -6.96 5.45 9.98
N PHE A 37 -7.94 6.32 10.24
CA PHE A 37 -9.34 6.05 9.96
C PHE A 37 -9.62 6.49 8.53
N GLU A 38 -10.16 5.57 7.72
CA GLU A 38 -10.36 5.79 6.28
C GLU A 38 -11.82 6.11 5.93
N GLY A 39 -12.72 5.95 6.90
CA GLY A 39 -14.14 6.14 6.73
C GLY A 39 -14.96 4.93 7.18
N TRP A 40 -16.24 4.97 6.91
CA TRP A 40 -17.18 3.91 7.29
C TRP A 40 -18.21 3.62 6.20
N GLU A 41 -18.69 2.39 6.17
CA GLU A 41 -19.75 1.92 5.30
C GLU A 41 -20.88 1.27 6.12
N GLU A 42 -22.11 1.33 5.62
CA GLU A 42 -23.26 0.67 6.21
C GLU A 42 -23.40 -0.72 5.65
N ASN A 43 -23.55 -1.69 6.52
CA ASN A 43 -23.74 -3.09 6.15
C ASN A 43 -25.24 -3.38 5.88
N PRO A 44 -25.56 -4.39 5.05
CA PRO A 44 -26.95 -4.75 4.74
C PRO A 44 -27.81 -5.09 5.96
N ASP A 45 -27.20 -5.54 7.05
CA ASP A 45 -27.85 -5.85 8.31
C ASP A 45 -28.06 -4.64 9.22
N GLY A 46 -27.63 -3.43 8.78
CA GLY A 46 -27.73 -2.17 9.51
C GLY A 46 -26.61 -1.94 10.54
N THR A 47 -25.63 -2.82 10.65
CA THR A 47 -24.38 -2.54 11.35
C THR A 47 -23.48 -1.64 10.51
N PHE A 48 -22.39 -1.16 11.08
CA PHE A 48 -21.45 -0.31 10.35
C PHE A 48 -20.06 -0.91 10.36
N SER A 49 -19.37 -0.86 9.23
CA SER A 49 -17.96 -1.22 9.09
C SER A 49 -17.10 0.02 9.13
N MET A 50 -16.28 0.19 10.14
CA MET A 50 -15.26 1.23 10.22
C MET A 50 -13.99 0.73 9.54
N LEU A 51 -13.49 1.46 8.56
CA LEU A 51 -12.37 1.11 7.71
C LEU A 51 -11.10 1.77 8.23
N PHE A 52 -10.04 1.00 8.34
CA PHE A 52 -8.76 1.46 8.84
C PHE A 52 -7.62 1.13 7.89
N GLY A 53 -6.64 2.00 7.88
CA GLY A 53 -5.38 1.84 7.21
C GLY A 53 -4.24 2.39 8.06
N TYR A 54 -3.07 2.51 7.50
CA TYR A 54 -1.93 3.09 8.19
C TYR A 54 -0.91 3.71 7.22
N MET A 55 -0.01 4.51 7.77
CA MET A 55 1.16 5.04 7.09
C MET A 55 2.41 4.65 7.87
N ASN A 56 3.15 3.66 7.38
CA ASN A 56 4.52 3.43 7.81
C ASN A 56 5.43 4.39 7.04
N ARG A 57 6.08 5.31 7.74
CA ARG A 57 6.86 6.41 7.12
C ARG A 57 8.18 5.93 6.51
N ASN A 58 8.57 4.70 6.75
CA ASN A 58 9.76 4.09 6.17
C ASN A 58 9.53 3.68 4.71
N TRP A 59 10.61 3.64 3.92
CA TRP A 59 10.59 3.13 2.57
C TRP A 59 10.87 1.62 2.49
N ASP A 60 11.72 1.12 3.40
CA ASP A 60 12.20 -0.27 3.37
C ASP A 60 11.94 -1.02 4.68
N GLU A 61 11.71 -0.32 5.80
CA GLU A 61 11.52 -0.97 7.09
C GLU A 61 10.08 -1.39 7.28
N GLU A 62 9.87 -2.67 7.48
CA GLU A 62 8.67 -3.26 8.05
C GLU A 62 8.74 -3.17 9.58
N ILE A 63 7.61 -3.00 10.23
CA ILE A 63 7.53 -2.81 11.68
C ILE A 63 6.58 -3.85 12.24
N ASP A 64 7.03 -4.56 13.29
CA ASP A 64 6.18 -5.49 14.03
C ASP A 64 5.76 -4.88 15.36
N VAL A 65 4.46 -4.91 15.65
CA VAL A 65 3.86 -4.49 16.93
C VAL A 65 2.71 -5.44 17.25
N LEU A 66 2.90 -6.29 18.23
CA LEU A 66 1.85 -7.22 18.65
C LEU A 66 0.62 -6.50 19.20
N VAL A 67 -0.52 -7.18 19.17
CA VAL A 67 -1.73 -6.68 19.82
C VAL A 67 -1.49 -6.52 21.31
N GLY A 68 -1.80 -5.34 21.82
CA GLY A 68 -1.58 -4.99 23.23
C GLY A 68 -1.68 -3.49 23.46
N PRO A 69 -1.05 -2.97 24.52
CA PRO A 69 -1.08 -1.54 24.84
C PRO A 69 -0.53 -0.64 23.73
N GLU A 70 0.44 -1.16 22.93
CA GLU A 70 1.07 -0.43 21.83
C GLU A 70 0.36 -0.59 20.49
N ASN A 71 -0.56 -1.56 20.37
CA ASN A 71 -1.36 -1.79 19.17
C ASN A 71 -2.73 -2.32 19.58
N GLY A 72 -3.66 -1.44 19.90
CA GLY A 72 -4.94 -1.85 20.43
C GLY A 72 -6.06 -0.85 20.24
N PHE A 73 -7.27 -1.34 20.39
CA PHE A 73 -8.49 -0.56 20.29
C PHE A 73 -9.08 -0.21 21.65
N SER A 74 -9.85 0.87 21.69
CA SER A 74 -10.66 1.30 22.85
C SER A 74 -11.83 2.18 22.34
N PRO A 75 -13.03 2.04 22.93
CA PRO A 75 -13.47 1.05 23.91
C PRO A 75 -13.64 -0.35 23.30
N GLY A 76 -13.74 -1.34 24.15
CA GLY A 76 -13.99 -2.73 23.76
C GLY A 76 -12.74 -3.61 23.79
N ALA A 77 -12.72 -4.66 22.99
CA ALA A 77 -11.58 -5.55 22.91
C ALA A 77 -10.38 -4.86 22.26
N ALA A 78 -9.19 -5.05 22.80
CA ALA A 78 -7.96 -4.51 22.23
C ALA A 78 -7.67 -5.09 20.85
N ASP A 79 -7.99 -6.37 20.62
CA ASP A 79 -7.93 -7.02 19.31
C ASP A 79 -9.26 -6.84 18.56
N GLN A 80 -9.19 -6.12 17.44
CA GLN A 80 -10.30 -5.90 16.51
C GLN A 80 -9.94 -6.37 15.09
N GLY A 81 -8.93 -7.24 14.96
CA GLY A 81 -8.48 -7.73 13.67
C GLY A 81 -7.38 -6.87 13.01
N GLN A 82 -6.80 -5.90 13.72
CA GLN A 82 -5.73 -5.05 13.21
C GLN A 82 -4.47 -5.85 12.86
N PRO A 83 -3.62 -5.36 11.91
CA PRO A 83 -2.35 -5.99 11.61
C PRO A 83 -1.40 -5.90 12.80
N THR A 84 -0.45 -6.84 12.88
CA THR A 84 0.72 -6.72 13.75
C THR A 84 2.01 -6.52 12.96
N HIS A 85 1.95 -6.70 11.64
CA HIS A 85 3.05 -6.46 10.71
C HIS A 85 2.69 -5.31 9.77
N PHE A 86 3.51 -4.26 9.76
CA PHE A 86 3.24 -3.00 9.10
C PHE A 86 4.18 -2.82 7.91
N LEU A 87 3.68 -3.09 6.71
CA LEU A 87 4.40 -2.89 5.46
C LEU A 87 4.75 -1.42 5.24
N PRO A 88 5.82 -1.10 4.49
CA PRO A 88 6.20 0.27 4.20
C PRO A 88 5.11 1.10 3.53
N ARG A 89 5.19 2.40 3.72
CA ARG A 89 4.39 3.47 3.11
C ARG A 89 2.90 3.39 3.44
N ARG A 90 2.07 4.03 2.59
CA ARG A 90 0.62 4.15 2.80
C ARG A 90 -0.09 2.85 2.45
N ASN A 91 -0.83 2.31 3.39
CA ASN A 91 -1.68 1.15 3.23
C ASN A 91 -3.10 1.55 3.61
N ARG A 92 -3.98 1.72 2.61
CA ARG A 92 -5.36 2.16 2.79
C ARG A 92 -6.30 0.98 2.93
N PHE A 93 -7.38 1.16 3.68
CA PHE A 93 -8.48 0.19 3.81
C PHE A 93 -8.01 -1.24 4.16
N VAL A 94 -7.02 -1.34 5.06
CA VAL A 94 -6.32 -2.60 5.37
C VAL A 94 -7.23 -3.60 6.06
N PHE A 95 -8.09 -3.11 6.95
CA PHE A 95 -9.06 -3.94 7.68
C PHE A 95 -10.28 -3.11 8.08
N LYS A 96 -11.31 -3.81 8.54
CA LYS A 96 -12.53 -3.18 9.03
C LYS A 96 -12.92 -3.72 10.40
N VAL A 97 -13.49 -2.84 11.21
CA VAL A 97 -14.10 -3.18 12.50
C VAL A 97 -15.59 -2.95 12.40
N VAL A 98 -16.37 -4.00 12.70
CA VAL A 98 -17.82 -3.89 12.67
C VAL A 98 -18.31 -3.35 14.03
N VAL A 99 -19.11 -2.29 13.97
CA VAL A 99 -19.74 -1.69 15.13
C VAL A 99 -21.28 -1.84 15.06
N PRO A 100 -21.98 -1.92 16.19
CA PRO A 100 -23.41 -2.19 16.21
C PRO A 100 -24.24 -1.00 15.67
N LYS A 101 -25.52 -1.26 15.36
CA LYS A 101 -26.49 -0.27 14.85
C LYS A 101 -26.65 0.94 15.76
N ASP A 102 -26.56 0.74 17.05
CA ASP A 102 -26.70 1.76 18.09
C ASP A 102 -25.36 2.42 18.48
N PHE A 103 -24.36 2.30 17.64
CA PHE A 103 -23.04 2.92 17.90
C PHE A 103 -23.15 4.44 18.09
N GLY A 104 -23.99 5.11 17.29
CA GLY A 104 -24.33 6.52 17.44
C GLY A 104 -23.13 7.46 17.32
N THR A 105 -22.96 8.34 18.30
CA THR A 105 -21.88 9.36 18.32
C THR A 105 -20.62 8.90 19.06
N LYS A 106 -20.52 7.63 19.41
CA LYS A 106 -19.33 7.08 20.07
C LYS A 106 -18.11 7.14 19.14
N GLU A 107 -16.94 7.04 19.74
CA GLU A 107 -15.67 6.92 19.04
C GLU A 107 -15.07 5.54 19.29
N LEU A 108 -14.48 4.96 18.22
CA LEU A 108 -13.59 3.81 18.31
C LEU A 108 -12.17 4.30 18.02
N VAL A 109 -11.25 4.10 18.94
CA VAL A 109 -9.89 4.65 18.86
C VAL A 109 -8.89 3.52 18.69
N TRP A 110 -8.14 3.55 17.59
CA TRP A 110 -6.98 2.69 17.39
C TRP A 110 -5.73 3.42 17.83
N THR A 111 -5.02 2.87 18.81
CA THR A 111 -3.74 3.37 19.32
C THR A 111 -2.62 2.52 18.75
N LEU A 112 -1.59 3.16 18.20
CA LEU A 112 -0.39 2.51 17.69
C LEU A 112 0.85 3.25 18.18
N THR A 113 1.72 2.55 18.90
CA THR A 113 3.00 3.08 19.40
C THR A 113 4.15 2.39 18.67
N THR A 114 4.94 3.15 17.94
CA THR A 114 6.10 2.66 17.20
C THR A 114 7.26 3.63 17.32
N LYS A 115 8.48 3.12 17.50
CA LYS A 115 9.68 3.96 17.63
C LYS A 115 9.53 5.05 18.71
N GLY A 116 8.88 4.72 19.82
CA GLY A 116 8.65 5.64 20.95
C GLY A 116 7.62 6.75 20.69
N LYS A 117 6.87 6.69 19.59
CA LYS A 117 5.79 7.64 19.27
C LYS A 117 4.44 6.94 19.28
N THR A 118 3.51 7.48 20.03
CA THR A 118 2.12 7.02 20.07
C THR A 118 1.27 7.90 19.15
N GLU A 119 0.59 7.26 18.22
CA GLU A 119 -0.35 7.89 17.28
C GLU A 119 -1.72 7.23 17.44
N LYS A 120 -2.79 7.98 17.17
CA LYS A 120 -4.16 7.50 17.32
C LYS A 120 -5.01 7.82 16.10
N ALA A 121 -5.86 6.89 15.72
CA ALA A 121 -6.92 7.10 14.75
C ALA A 121 -8.27 7.06 15.46
N TYR A 122 -9.06 8.11 15.27
CA TYR A 122 -10.38 8.27 15.88
C TYR A 122 -11.45 8.00 14.84
N ALA A 123 -12.21 6.92 15.01
CA ALA A 123 -13.25 6.51 14.08
C ALA A 123 -14.64 6.85 14.61
N THR A 124 -15.44 7.50 13.78
CA THR A 124 -16.80 7.93 14.08
C THR A 124 -17.73 7.70 12.91
N LEU A 125 -19.04 7.71 13.14
CA LEU A 125 -20.06 7.60 12.08
C LEU A 125 -20.49 8.96 11.51
N ARG A 126 -19.57 9.95 11.48
CA ARG A 126 -19.86 11.23 10.85
C ARG A 126 -20.12 11.05 9.36
N THR A 127 -21.12 11.74 8.84
CA THR A 127 -21.55 11.62 7.44
C THR A 127 -20.50 12.06 6.43
N ASP A 128 -19.60 12.97 6.82
CA ASP A 128 -18.47 13.40 5.99
C ASP A 128 -17.39 12.34 5.81
N SER A 129 -17.44 11.27 6.61
CA SER A 129 -16.54 10.11 6.52
C SER A 129 -17.20 8.86 5.95
N LYS A 130 -18.44 8.96 5.43
CA LYS A 130 -19.09 7.82 4.76
C LYS A 130 -18.42 7.55 3.42
N VAL A 131 -18.08 6.29 3.16
CA VAL A 131 -17.41 5.85 1.93
C VAL A 131 -18.19 4.73 1.24
N ASP A 132 -18.00 4.63 -0.06
CA ASP A 132 -18.47 3.54 -0.91
C ASP A 132 -17.34 3.04 -1.83
N ASP A 133 -17.64 2.09 -2.69
CA ASP A 133 -16.65 1.54 -3.63
C ASP A 133 -16.12 2.59 -4.61
N VAL A 134 -16.91 3.59 -4.97
CA VAL A 134 -16.48 4.68 -5.85
C VAL A 134 -15.44 5.56 -5.14
N VAL A 135 -15.70 5.90 -3.89
CA VAL A 135 -14.74 6.64 -3.05
C VAL A 135 -13.48 5.82 -2.85
N ARG A 136 -13.61 4.53 -2.48
CA ARG A 136 -12.46 3.63 -2.31
C ARG A 136 -11.62 3.54 -3.58
N ALA A 137 -12.23 3.32 -4.73
CA ALA A 137 -11.53 3.25 -6.01
C ALA A 137 -10.82 4.56 -6.38
N SER A 138 -11.43 5.72 -6.07
CA SER A 138 -10.81 7.03 -6.33
C SER A 138 -9.66 7.33 -5.37
N GLU A 139 -9.75 6.89 -4.12
CA GLU A 139 -8.73 7.12 -3.09
C GLU A 139 -7.53 6.16 -3.20
N THR A 140 -7.77 4.93 -3.68
CA THR A 140 -6.69 3.94 -3.87
C THR A 140 -6.06 4.00 -5.26
N GLY A 141 -6.50 4.91 -6.09
CA GLY A 141 -6.55 4.83 -7.51
C GLY A 141 -5.31 5.00 -8.33
N ALA A 142 -4.93 3.95 -9.01
CA ALA A 142 -4.17 4.04 -10.26
C ALA A 142 -4.90 4.85 -11.35
N LEU A 143 -6.18 5.15 -11.16
CA LEU A 143 -7.02 5.94 -12.05
C LEU A 143 -6.99 7.44 -11.72
N GLY A 144 -6.37 7.82 -10.62
CA GLY A 144 -6.25 9.19 -10.13
C GLY A 144 -7.37 9.60 -9.17
N ALA A 145 -7.03 10.35 -8.14
CA ALA A 145 -7.98 10.86 -7.16
C ALA A 145 -9.10 11.66 -7.84
N GLY A 146 -10.34 11.38 -7.45
CA GLY A 146 -11.53 12.03 -7.99
C GLY A 146 -11.98 11.50 -9.35
N THR A 147 -11.35 10.49 -9.92
CA THR A 147 -11.79 9.90 -11.19
C THR A 147 -12.97 8.97 -10.96
N SER A 148 -14.08 9.29 -11.56
CA SER A 148 -15.33 8.53 -11.47
C SER A 148 -15.89 8.28 -12.88
N SER A 149 -15.16 7.46 -13.66
CA SER A 149 -15.66 7.02 -14.98
C SER A 149 -16.78 5.98 -14.80
N PRO A 150 -17.65 5.78 -15.81
CA PRO A 150 -18.63 4.69 -15.78
C PRO A 150 -18.00 3.33 -15.55
N GLU A 151 -16.80 3.10 -16.07
CA GLU A 151 -16.01 1.88 -15.87
C GLU A 151 -15.68 1.66 -14.38
N VAL A 152 -15.17 2.70 -13.69
CA VAL A 152 -14.85 2.61 -12.24
C VAL A 152 -16.11 2.36 -11.40
N ARG A 153 -17.24 2.95 -11.78
CA ARG A 153 -18.50 2.75 -11.05
C ARG A 153 -19.10 1.36 -11.20
N SER A 154 -18.80 0.66 -12.29
CA SER A 154 -19.28 -0.70 -12.54
C SER A 154 -18.31 -1.76 -12.01
N ASN A 155 -17.11 -1.37 -11.62
CA ASN A 155 -16.08 -2.28 -11.10
C ASN A 155 -16.55 -2.97 -9.82
N LYS A 156 -16.24 -4.26 -9.72
CA LYS A 156 -16.41 -5.07 -8.52
C LYS A 156 -15.05 -5.52 -8.02
N ALA A 157 -14.87 -5.47 -6.71
CA ALA A 157 -13.64 -5.96 -6.11
C ALA A 157 -13.37 -7.42 -6.50
N PRO A 158 -12.11 -7.78 -6.83
CA PRO A 158 -11.76 -9.16 -7.10
C PRO A 158 -12.02 -10.03 -5.89
N THR A 159 -12.37 -11.30 -6.10
CA THR A 159 -12.54 -12.28 -5.04
C THR A 159 -11.33 -13.18 -4.94
N VAL A 160 -10.94 -13.52 -3.72
CA VAL A 160 -9.79 -14.38 -3.42
C VAL A 160 -10.26 -15.60 -2.66
N LYS A 161 -9.86 -16.78 -3.11
CA LYS A 161 -10.09 -18.04 -2.40
C LYS A 161 -8.76 -18.80 -2.26
N ILE A 162 -8.28 -18.91 -1.02
CA ILE A 162 -7.09 -19.72 -0.71
C ILE A 162 -7.46 -21.21 -0.83
N GLU A 163 -6.66 -21.96 -1.53
CA GLU A 163 -6.90 -23.40 -1.72
C GLU A 163 -6.42 -24.19 -0.50
N GLY A 164 -7.19 -25.22 -0.15
CA GLY A 164 -6.94 -26.07 0.99
C GLY A 164 -7.35 -25.44 2.32
N GLU A 165 -6.74 -25.92 3.40
CA GLU A 165 -7.08 -25.47 4.74
C GLU A 165 -6.53 -24.07 5.04
N LEU A 166 -7.33 -23.24 5.73
CA LEU A 166 -6.93 -21.90 6.15
C LEU A 166 -6.10 -21.90 7.45
N LYS A 167 -5.98 -23.04 8.11
CA LYS A 167 -5.10 -23.26 9.26
C LYS A 167 -4.12 -24.36 8.91
N ARG A 168 -2.83 -24.02 8.87
CA ARG A 168 -1.77 -24.96 8.50
C ARG A 168 -0.66 -24.97 9.54
N THR A 169 0.16 -26.01 9.49
CA THR A 169 1.41 -26.09 10.22
C THR A 169 2.58 -26.11 9.25
N ALA A 170 3.70 -25.53 9.68
CA ALA A 170 4.97 -25.56 8.96
C ALA A 170 6.11 -25.79 9.95
N LYS A 171 7.31 -26.08 9.45
CA LYS A 171 8.54 -26.10 10.23
C LYS A 171 9.44 -24.94 9.81
N VAL A 172 10.20 -24.44 10.76
CA VAL A 172 11.23 -23.43 10.48
C VAL A 172 12.14 -23.91 9.35
N GLY A 173 12.40 -23.01 8.39
CA GLY A 173 13.27 -23.26 7.23
C GLY A 173 12.68 -24.20 6.17
N GLN A 174 11.52 -24.82 6.39
CA GLN A 174 10.89 -25.68 5.40
C GLN A 174 9.82 -24.90 4.61
N PRO A 175 9.92 -24.87 3.27
CA PRO A 175 8.95 -24.17 2.45
C PRO A 175 7.60 -24.90 2.42
N ILE A 176 6.52 -24.13 2.45
CA ILE A 176 5.16 -24.61 2.17
C ILE A 176 4.61 -23.90 0.92
N THR A 177 3.82 -24.61 0.12
CA THR A 177 3.14 -24.00 -1.03
C THR A 177 1.80 -23.43 -0.61
N VAL A 178 1.56 -22.18 -0.97
CA VAL A 178 0.27 -21.49 -0.84
C VAL A 178 -0.28 -21.16 -2.22
N VAL A 179 -1.57 -21.34 -2.43
CA VAL A 179 -2.24 -21.07 -3.69
C VAL A 179 -3.50 -20.28 -3.41
N ALA A 180 -3.72 -19.22 -4.19
CA ALA A 180 -4.96 -18.46 -4.17
C ALA A 180 -5.59 -18.46 -5.55
N LEU A 181 -6.86 -18.82 -5.64
CA LEU A 181 -7.69 -18.64 -6.82
C LEU A 181 -8.29 -17.25 -6.77
N VAL A 182 -8.12 -16.48 -7.85
CA VAL A 182 -8.65 -15.13 -7.99
C VAL A 182 -9.65 -15.09 -9.14
N THR A 183 -10.80 -14.47 -8.89
CA THR A 183 -11.77 -14.15 -9.92
C THR A 183 -12.07 -12.65 -9.91
N ASP A 184 -12.24 -12.07 -11.10
CA ASP A 184 -12.39 -10.64 -11.33
C ASP A 184 -13.33 -10.39 -12.51
N ASP A 185 -13.95 -9.23 -12.58
CA ASP A 185 -14.82 -8.86 -13.70
C ASP A 185 -14.04 -8.28 -14.91
N GLY A 186 -12.72 -8.16 -14.79
CA GLY A 186 -11.84 -7.60 -15.82
C GLY A 186 -11.89 -6.08 -15.93
N ILE A 187 -12.41 -5.40 -14.92
CA ILE A 187 -12.50 -3.94 -14.81
C ILE A 187 -11.66 -3.46 -13.61
N PRO A 188 -10.85 -2.39 -13.76
CA PRO A 188 -10.51 -1.67 -14.98
C PRO A 188 -9.55 -2.48 -15.87
N LYS A 189 -9.69 -2.33 -17.17
CA LYS A 189 -8.81 -3.03 -18.13
C LYS A 189 -7.35 -2.65 -17.91
N ARG A 190 -6.48 -3.65 -17.88
CA ARG A 190 -5.03 -3.45 -17.75
C ARG A 190 -4.53 -2.49 -18.83
N ARG A 191 -3.92 -1.39 -18.41
CA ARG A 191 -3.25 -0.47 -19.32
C ARG A 191 -1.81 -0.95 -19.51
N GLY A 192 -1.42 -1.20 -20.77
CA GLY A 192 -0.03 -1.49 -21.09
C GLY A 192 0.87 -0.28 -20.71
N LEU A 193 2.09 -0.54 -20.32
CA LEU A 193 3.10 0.48 -19.95
C LEU A 193 3.38 1.54 -21.05
N GLY A 194 2.82 1.38 -22.27
CA GLY A 194 2.90 2.34 -23.36
C GLY A 194 1.77 3.37 -23.41
N GLY A 195 0.82 3.35 -22.49
CA GLY A 195 -0.40 4.17 -22.54
C GLY A 195 -0.44 5.40 -21.65
N VAL A 196 0.68 5.93 -21.20
CA VAL A 196 0.74 7.25 -20.54
C VAL A 196 0.74 8.32 -21.61
N GLY A 197 -0.42 8.60 -22.21
CA GLY A 197 -0.52 9.69 -23.19
C GLY A 197 -1.67 9.54 -24.17
N SER A 198 -2.92 9.46 -23.71
CA SER A 198 -4.09 10.06 -24.39
C SER A 198 -5.37 9.76 -23.61
N GLY A 199 -5.59 10.52 -22.56
CA GLY A 199 -6.91 10.73 -21.95
C GLY A 199 -7.34 12.13 -22.37
N SER A 200 -8.21 12.23 -23.35
CA SER A 200 -8.96 13.44 -23.66
C SER A 200 -9.83 13.81 -22.47
N GLY A 201 -9.43 14.83 -21.75
CA GLY A 201 -10.18 15.36 -20.59
C GLY A 201 -9.56 16.68 -20.17
N GLN A 202 -9.88 17.71 -20.92
CA GLN A 202 -10.02 19.13 -20.63
C GLN A 202 -9.24 19.76 -19.46
N GLN A 203 -8.26 20.51 -19.88
CA GLN A 203 -7.73 21.80 -19.42
C GLN A 203 -8.08 22.28 -18.00
N GLY A 204 -7.10 22.22 -17.15
CA GLY A 204 -6.88 23.16 -16.06
C GLY A 204 -5.48 23.76 -16.21
N ARG A 205 -5.41 25.00 -16.72
CA ARG A 205 -4.17 25.76 -16.86
C ARG A 205 -3.60 26.06 -15.47
N ALA A 206 -2.40 25.59 -15.20
CA ALA A 206 -1.49 26.27 -14.31
C ALA A 206 -0.07 26.19 -14.90
N ALA A 207 0.42 27.33 -15.26
CA ALA A 207 1.76 27.52 -15.79
C ALA A 207 2.80 27.34 -14.68
N GLY A 208 3.75 26.45 -14.88
CA GLY A 208 4.95 26.30 -14.08
C GLY A 208 6.06 25.77 -14.96
N ARG A 209 6.99 26.63 -15.35
CA ARG A 209 8.14 26.37 -16.22
C ARG A 209 9.11 25.38 -15.57
N GLY A 210 9.62 24.45 -16.39
CA GLY A 210 11.00 23.98 -16.33
C GLY A 210 11.22 22.59 -15.77
N ALA A 211 11.05 21.56 -16.62
CA ALA A 211 11.87 20.36 -16.52
C ALA A 211 12.09 19.84 -17.95
N ALA A 212 13.35 19.70 -18.32
CA ALA A 212 13.79 19.23 -19.62
C ALA A 212 13.20 17.85 -19.90
N ALA A 213 12.38 17.76 -20.94
CA ALA A 213 11.92 16.51 -21.51
C ALA A 213 13.12 15.80 -22.13
N GLY A 214 13.65 14.81 -21.42
CA GLY A 214 14.54 13.82 -22.00
C GLY A 214 13.78 13.06 -23.09
N ARG A 215 14.22 13.18 -24.32
CA ARG A 215 13.75 12.42 -25.47
C ARG A 215 13.69 10.93 -25.09
N ALA A 216 12.50 10.35 -25.17
CA ALA A 216 12.34 8.90 -25.22
C ALA A 216 13.06 8.41 -26.50
N GLY A 217 14.30 7.97 -26.35
CA GLY A 217 15.02 7.27 -27.40
C GLY A 217 14.28 5.98 -27.72
N GLN A 218 14.09 5.71 -29.02
CA GLN A 218 13.64 4.40 -29.51
C GLN A 218 14.50 3.33 -28.86
N ALA A 219 13.84 2.34 -28.25
CA ALA A 219 14.55 1.19 -27.69
C ALA A 219 15.27 0.47 -28.84
N ASP A 220 16.58 0.35 -28.72
CA ASP A 220 17.38 -0.47 -29.64
C ASP A 220 16.91 -1.93 -29.53
N PRO A 221 16.39 -2.55 -30.60
CA PRO A 221 15.91 -3.92 -30.56
C PRO A 221 17.03 -4.94 -30.29
N ASN A 222 18.29 -4.54 -30.39
CA ASN A 222 19.47 -5.38 -30.11
C ASN A 222 20.14 -5.06 -28.78
N ALA A 223 19.58 -4.14 -27.98
CA ALA A 223 20.12 -3.92 -26.65
C ALA A 223 19.95 -5.20 -25.82
N PRO A 224 21.00 -5.65 -25.10
CA PRO A 224 20.84 -6.79 -24.21
C PRO A 224 19.71 -6.45 -23.21
N PRO A 225 18.86 -7.44 -22.86
CA PRO A 225 17.78 -7.21 -21.91
C PRO A 225 18.41 -6.57 -20.67
N ARG A 226 17.90 -5.38 -20.31
CA ARG A 226 18.32 -4.74 -19.06
C ARG A 226 18.13 -5.78 -17.97
N PRO A 227 19.15 -6.03 -17.11
CA PRO A 227 18.96 -6.96 -16.04
C PRO A 227 17.68 -6.55 -15.34
N LEU A 228 16.70 -7.46 -15.34
CA LEU A 228 15.53 -7.35 -14.47
C LEU A 228 16.15 -7.21 -13.10
N PHE A 229 16.13 -5.98 -12.55
CA PHE A 229 16.50 -5.81 -11.17
C PHE A 229 15.67 -6.84 -10.42
N ASN A 230 16.32 -7.76 -9.73
CA ASN A 230 15.63 -8.57 -8.73
C ASN A 230 14.80 -7.58 -7.95
N PRO A 231 13.46 -7.65 -8.02
CA PRO A 231 12.68 -6.70 -7.26
C PRO A 231 13.21 -6.82 -5.84
N PRO A 232 13.68 -5.72 -5.24
CA PRO A 232 14.08 -5.80 -3.85
C PRO A 232 12.88 -6.38 -3.12
N SER A 233 13.09 -7.33 -2.24
CA SER A 233 12.06 -8.08 -1.52
C SER A 233 11.04 -7.18 -0.76
N ARG A 234 11.16 -5.85 -0.87
CA ARG A 234 10.44 -4.85 -0.09
C ARG A 234 10.16 -3.57 -0.85
N VAL A 235 9.87 -3.64 -2.14
CA VAL A 235 9.55 -2.43 -2.87
C VAL A 235 8.06 -2.21 -2.89
N THR A 236 7.70 -1.08 -2.35
CA THR A 236 6.41 -0.48 -2.55
C THR A 236 6.45 0.29 -3.86
N VAL A 237 5.70 -0.18 -4.82
CA VAL A 237 5.63 0.42 -6.15
C VAL A 237 4.29 1.11 -6.35
N GLY A 238 4.27 2.08 -7.23
CA GLY A 238 3.04 2.74 -7.62
C GLY A 238 2.01 1.73 -8.10
N LYS A 239 0.76 1.95 -7.74
CA LYS A 239 -0.34 1.08 -8.10
C LYS A 239 -0.56 1.06 -9.61
N VAL A 240 -0.66 -0.12 -10.19
CA VAL A 240 -0.88 -0.32 -11.61
C VAL A 240 -2.33 -0.78 -11.83
N VAL A 241 -2.97 -0.30 -12.89
CA VAL A 241 -4.28 -0.80 -13.30
C VAL A 241 -4.17 -2.20 -13.86
N GLY A 242 -5.05 -3.06 -13.42
CA GLY A 242 -5.16 -4.47 -13.84
C GLY A 242 -4.81 -5.44 -12.74
N LEU A 243 -5.48 -6.58 -12.80
CA LEU A 243 -5.44 -7.60 -11.77
C LEU A 243 -4.04 -8.13 -11.48
N HIS A 244 -3.71 -8.20 -10.22
CA HIS A 244 -2.53 -8.89 -9.69
C HIS A 244 -2.81 -9.37 -8.25
N LEU A 245 -2.01 -10.32 -7.78
CA LEU A 245 -2.11 -10.83 -6.42
C LEU A 245 -0.76 -10.65 -5.71
N SER A 246 -0.83 -10.34 -4.42
CA SER A 246 0.33 -10.29 -3.53
C SER A 246 0.06 -11.07 -2.27
N TRP A 247 1.01 -11.91 -1.89
CA TRP A 247 1.06 -12.56 -0.58
C TRP A 247 1.94 -11.75 0.36
N PHE A 248 1.53 -11.59 1.60
CA PHE A 248 2.35 -10.94 2.61
C PHE A 248 1.95 -11.35 4.03
N VAL A 249 2.83 -11.07 4.98
CA VAL A 249 2.54 -11.26 6.41
C VAL A 249 1.58 -10.16 6.85
N TYR A 250 0.46 -10.54 7.43
CA TYR A 250 -0.51 -9.63 8.05
C TYR A 250 -0.33 -9.56 9.55
N ARG A 251 -0.08 -10.73 10.17
CA ARG A 251 0.26 -10.87 11.59
C ARG A 251 1.37 -11.88 11.76
N GLY A 252 2.21 -11.66 12.74
CA GLY A 252 3.36 -12.48 13.09
C GLY A 252 4.60 -11.63 13.26
N GLU A 253 5.61 -12.20 13.83
CA GLU A 253 6.93 -11.61 14.01
C GLU A 253 7.96 -12.51 13.35
N GLY A 254 9.05 -11.91 12.89
CA GLY A 254 10.13 -12.63 12.25
C GLY A 254 10.08 -12.57 10.72
N LYS A 255 11.16 -13.06 10.13
CA LYS A 255 11.35 -12.98 8.68
C LYS A 255 10.62 -14.11 7.97
N VAL A 256 9.85 -13.74 6.95
CA VAL A 256 9.16 -14.66 6.04
C VAL A 256 9.62 -14.39 4.62
N THR A 257 9.98 -15.44 3.90
CA THR A 257 10.46 -15.36 2.53
C THR A 257 9.44 -15.99 1.58
N PHE A 258 9.14 -15.30 0.50
CA PHE A 258 8.25 -15.78 -0.57
C PHE A 258 9.03 -16.02 -1.85
N ASP A 259 8.70 -17.09 -2.55
CA ASP A 259 9.20 -17.41 -3.87
C ASP A 259 8.03 -17.77 -4.82
N PRO A 260 7.78 -17.02 -5.91
CA PRO A 260 8.52 -15.81 -6.30
C PRO A 260 8.35 -14.66 -5.29
N PRO A 261 9.31 -13.70 -5.25
CA PRO A 261 9.24 -12.54 -4.38
C PRO A 261 7.92 -11.79 -4.58
N GLN A 262 7.27 -11.47 -3.47
CA GLN A 262 5.98 -10.79 -3.48
C GLN A 262 6.15 -9.28 -3.35
N VAL A 263 5.37 -8.55 -4.12
CA VAL A 263 5.33 -7.08 -4.09
C VAL A 263 3.91 -6.62 -3.87
N LYS A 264 3.67 -5.89 -2.78
CA LYS A 264 2.40 -5.22 -2.54
C LYS A 264 2.50 -3.78 -3.06
N PRO A 265 1.76 -3.41 -4.11
CA PRO A 265 1.71 -2.05 -4.59
C PRO A 265 1.14 -1.10 -3.53
N TRP A 266 1.62 0.12 -3.53
CA TRP A 266 1.06 1.21 -2.75
C TRP A 266 0.93 2.45 -3.62
N GLU A 267 0.06 3.35 -3.22
CA GLU A 267 -0.13 4.61 -3.90
C GLU A 267 0.81 5.69 -3.33
N ASP A 268 1.49 6.41 -4.19
CA ASP A 268 2.17 7.65 -3.82
C ASP A 268 1.30 8.84 -4.25
N THR A 269 0.59 9.42 -3.29
CA THR A 269 -0.32 10.56 -3.52
C THR A 269 0.40 11.90 -3.64
N ARG A 270 1.72 11.94 -3.53
CA ARG A 270 2.48 13.17 -3.65
C ARG A 270 2.52 13.64 -5.10
N SER A 271 2.20 14.89 -5.34
CA SER A 271 2.27 15.51 -6.66
C SER A 271 3.67 15.33 -7.27
N GLY A 272 3.76 14.63 -8.38
CA GLY A 272 5.01 14.34 -9.09
C GLY A 272 5.90 13.27 -8.45
N ALA A 273 5.40 12.56 -7.47
CA ALA A 273 6.18 11.62 -6.70
C ALA A 273 6.10 10.19 -7.24
N ASN A 274 6.77 9.93 -8.33
CA ASN A 274 7.39 8.63 -8.44
C ASN A 274 8.61 8.67 -7.52
N SER A 275 8.60 7.83 -6.48
CA SER A 275 9.79 7.69 -5.66
C SER A 275 10.97 7.40 -6.58
N PRO A 276 12.08 8.18 -6.51
CA PRO A 276 13.28 7.85 -7.26
C PRO A 276 13.88 6.51 -6.86
N TRP A 277 13.43 5.96 -5.73
CA TRP A 277 13.83 4.68 -5.16
C TRP A 277 12.87 3.54 -5.49
N ALA A 278 11.67 3.82 -5.99
CA ALA A 278 10.74 2.77 -6.41
C ALA A 278 11.13 2.32 -7.83
N PRO A 279 11.65 1.11 -8.00
CA PRO A 279 11.84 0.55 -9.33
C PRO A 279 10.48 0.40 -10.00
N LEU A 280 10.46 0.55 -11.31
CA LEU A 280 9.29 0.19 -12.12
C LEU A 280 9.07 -1.32 -11.97
N TRP A 281 8.07 -1.69 -11.22
CA TRP A 281 7.63 -3.06 -11.13
C TRP A 281 6.49 -3.30 -12.12
N THR A 282 6.64 -4.33 -12.93
CA THR A 282 5.58 -4.79 -13.81
C THR A 282 4.96 -6.02 -13.15
N PRO A 283 3.65 -6.01 -12.84
CA PRO A 283 3.02 -7.19 -12.31
C PRO A 283 3.15 -8.36 -13.31
N PRO A 284 3.35 -9.58 -12.81
CA PRO A 284 3.37 -10.76 -13.65
C PRO A 284 2.06 -10.88 -14.44
N PRO A 285 2.05 -11.60 -15.56
CA PRO A 285 0.81 -11.89 -16.28
C PRO A 285 -0.16 -12.63 -15.36
N VAL A 286 -1.45 -12.36 -15.55
CA VAL A 286 -2.51 -13.09 -14.83
C VAL A 286 -2.47 -14.55 -15.29
N PRO A 287 -2.39 -15.52 -14.36
CA PRO A 287 -2.47 -16.93 -14.73
C PRO A 287 -3.80 -17.25 -15.45
N GLU A 288 -3.76 -18.06 -16.51
CA GLU A 288 -4.96 -18.40 -17.30
C GLU A 288 -6.05 -19.09 -16.46
N ASP A 289 -5.63 -19.85 -15.45
CA ASP A 289 -6.53 -20.55 -14.51
C ASP A 289 -6.87 -19.73 -13.27
N GLY A 290 -6.39 -18.48 -13.17
CA GLY A 290 -6.58 -17.59 -12.02
C GLY A 290 -5.87 -18.02 -10.75
N ARG A 291 -4.96 -19.02 -10.82
CA ARG A 291 -4.27 -19.61 -9.65
C ARG A 291 -2.91 -18.99 -9.44
N TYR A 292 -2.75 -18.30 -8.33
CA TYR A 292 -1.49 -17.67 -7.93
C TYR A 292 -0.82 -18.51 -6.85
N ALA A 293 0.27 -19.17 -7.21
CA ALA A 293 1.05 -20.01 -6.32
C ALA A 293 2.30 -19.28 -5.82
N ALA A 294 2.67 -19.52 -4.57
CA ALA A 294 3.92 -19.09 -3.99
C ALA A 294 4.44 -20.14 -3.00
N SER A 295 5.75 -20.22 -2.86
CA SER A 295 6.42 -20.94 -1.79
C SER A 295 6.71 -19.98 -0.65
N VAL A 296 6.46 -20.39 0.59
CA VAL A 296 6.64 -19.54 1.78
C VAL A 296 7.53 -20.27 2.77
N THR A 297 8.59 -19.59 3.23
CA THR A 297 9.53 -20.09 4.24
C THR A 297 9.58 -19.15 5.43
N PHE A 298 9.53 -19.70 6.61
CA PHE A 298 9.56 -18.97 7.89
C PHE A 298 10.90 -19.21 8.58
N ASP A 299 11.56 -18.14 9.03
CA ASP A 299 12.86 -18.25 9.68
C ASP A 299 12.75 -18.47 11.21
N GLU A 300 11.56 -18.24 11.79
CA GLU A 300 11.33 -18.32 13.23
C GLU A 300 10.03 -19.07 13.56
N PRO A 301 9.96 -19.79 14.70
CA PRO A 301 8.72 -20.41 15.15
C PRO A 301 7.73 -19.35 15.62
N GLY A 302 6.43 -19.59 15.43
CA GLY A 302 5.41 -18.65 15.84
C GLY A 302 4.07 -18.89 15.13
N THR A 303 3.14 -17.99 15.35
CA THR A 303 1.85 -18.00 14.64
C THR A 303 1.81 -16.82 13.68
N TYR A 304 1.68 -17.11 12.40
CA TYR A 304 1.62 -16.13 11.34
C TYR A 304 0.24 -16.12 10.70
N VAL A 305 -0.24 -14.94 10.35
CA VAL A 305 -1.38 -14.77 9.46
C VAL A 305 -0.85 -14.24 8.14
N LEU A 306 -0.97 -15.05 7.09
CA LEU A 306 -0.66 -14.64 5.73
C LEU A 306 -1.93 -14.13 5.06
N ARG A 307 -1.81 -13.05 4.32
CA ARG A 307 -2.89 -12.49 3.52
C ARG A 307 -2.58 -12.61 2.05
N ALA A 308 -3.52 -13.18 1.30
CA ALA A 308 -3.57 -13.10 -0.15
C ALA A 308 -4.44 -11.90 -0.51
N LEU A 309 -3.89 -10.91 -1.19
CA LEU A 309 -4.59 -9.69 -1.60
C LEU A 309 -4.56 -9.60 -3.12
N ALA A 310 -5.72 -9.69 -3.75
CA ALA A 310 -5.90 -9.39 -5.17
C ALA A 310 -6.33 -7.94 -5.33
N ASP A 311 -5.72 -7.24 -6.27
CA ASP A 311 -5.93 -5.83 -6.55
C ASP A 311 -6.03 -5.63 -8.06
N ASP A 312 -7.11 -5.01 -8.54
CA ASP A 312 -7.34 -4.72 -9.96
C ASP A 312 -6.81 -3.33 -10.37
N GLY A 313 -6.28 -2.58 -9.40
CA GLY A 313 -5.82 -1.21 -9.55
C GLY A 313 -6.83 -0.17 -9.07
N ALA A 314 -8.07 -0.53 -8.84
CA ALA A 314 -9.13 0.35 -8.31
C ALA A 314 -9.67 -0.19 -6.98
N LEU A 315 -10.06 -1.45 -6.94
CA LEU A 315 -10.56 -2.14 -5.75
C LEU A 315 -9.67 -3.34 -5.44
N PHE A 316 -9.87 -3.93 -4.28
CA PHE A 316 -9.16 -5.13 -3.88
C PHE A 316 -10.03 -6.04 -3.02
N GLY A 317 -9.72 -7.34 -3.09
CA GLY A 317 -10.27 -8.37 -2.23
C GLY A 317 -9.14 -9.17 -1.59
N ASN A 318 -9.42 -9.79 -0.46
CA ASN A 318 -8.41 -10.58 0.24
C ASN A 318 -9.01 -11.78 0.97
N GLN A 319 -8.14 -12.73 1.29
CA GLN A 319 -8.41 -13.79 2.23
C GLN A 319 -7.15 -14.06 3.07
N GLU A 320 -7.35 -14.53 4.28
CA GLU A 320 -6.28 -14.82 5.23
C GLU A 320 -6.19 -16.31 5.53
N MET A 321 -4.98 -16.75 5.85
CA MET A 321 -4.71 -18.06 6.42
C MET A 321 -3.77 -17.96 7.61
N THR A 322 -3.93 -18.84 8.58
CA THR A 322 -3.05 -18.93 9.73
C THR A 322 -2.06 -20.08 9.54
N VAL A 323 -0.78 -19.83 9.80
CA VAL A 323 0.28 -20.84 9.79
C VAL A 323 0.92 -20.87 11.16
N THR A 324 0.87 -22.04 11.83
CA THR A 324 1.63 -22.29 13.06
C THR A 324 2.95 -22.93 12.69
N VAL A 325 4.03 -22.21 12.95
CA VAL A 325 5.40 -22.66 12.64
C VAL A 325 6.04 -23.24 13.89
N THR A 326 6.50 -24.48 13.78
CA THR A 326 7.22 -25.19 14.83
C THR A 326 8.72 -25.27 14.51
N PRO A 327 9.58 -25.47 15.53
CA PRO A 327 11.01 -25.67 15.32
C PRO A 327 11.36 -26.80 14.37
#